data_e5ffd3c89f148e5aaefaba9d7467125e
#
_entry.id   e5ffd3c89f148e5aaefaba9d7467125e
#
_cell.length_a   1.000
_cell.length_b   1.000
_cell.length_c   1.000
_cell.angle_alpha   90.00
_cell.angle_beta   90.00
_cell.angle_gamma   90.00
#
_symmetry.space_group_name_H-M   'P 1'
#
loop_
_entity.id
_entity.type
_entity.pdbx_description
1 polymer ?
#
loop_
_entity_poly.entity_id
_entity_poly.type
_entity_poly.pdbx_seq_one_letter_code
_entity_poly.pdbx_strand_id
1 'polypeptide(L)'
;MTKNRDIRHELEHRILLLDGGFGTMIQQYGLDEADYRGKEFAASEKLLRGCNDLLNLTRPETIREIHEKYLQAGSDVITSNTFNANSISLADYGLAAEAYRINRAGAAIAREAADAFTARNPQKPRFVGGSMGPTSHTLSMSADVDNPGARAFTFEQLSQAYYNQARGLMDGGADLLMLETIFDALNAKAAIFAIETLFAERGMRLPVIVSSTLTSSGRTLAGQTIEAFYTSVAHAEPLAVSLNCSFGAKALLPYLERLAAVSEFRVAVYPNAGLPNVMGGYDETPAMFAADVEEYMRRGLVNLVGGCCGTTPLHIFELAKIVNNYTPRPLPQRRHVTCLSGLEQLRIVPEANFVNVGERTNVAGSAKFARLIREKNYEEALSVARAQVEAGANIVDVCMDDGLIDGPEAMRDFLNLMGSEPEIAAVPVMIDSSKWEVLETGLRVVQGKSVVNSISLKEGEQEFLHRARLIRRYGAAAVVMLFDEQGQADTYALSLIHI
;
A
#
# COMPACT_ATOMS: atom_id res chain seq x y z
N MET A 1 5.79 25.88 -12.25
CA MET A 1 4.51 25.38 -11.71
C MET A 1 3.66 26.60 -11.43
N THR A 2 2.57 26.77 -12.16
CA THR A 2 1.61 27.85 -11.91
C THR A 2 0.98 27.64 -10.54
N LYS A 3 0.95 28.66 -9.70
CA LYS A 3 0.48 28.71 -8.30
C LYS A 3 -0.96 28.20 -8.03
N ASN A 4 -1.69 27.70 -9.03
CA ASN A 4 -3.12 27.36 -8.99
C ASN A 4 -3.43 25.85 -9.12
N ARG A 5 -2.46 24.94 -8.98
CA ARG A 5 -2.68 23.50 -9.12
C ARG A 5 -2.19 22.76 -7.87
N ASP A 6 -2.92 22.85 -6.79
CA ASP A 6 -2.70 22.00 -5.60
C ASP A 6 -3.98 21.18 -5.34
N ILE A 7 -3.88 19.88 -5.54
CA ILE A 7 -4.98 18.94 -5.25
C ILE A 7 -5.43 19.02 -3.78
N ARG A 8 -4.51 19.37 -2.86
CA ARG A 8 -4.84 19.54 -1.43
C ARG A 8 -5.80 20.69 -1.23
N HIS A 9 -5.59 21.80 -1.94
CA HIS A 9 -6.48 22.95 -1.88
C HIS A 9 -7.88 22.61 -2.39
N GLU A 10 -7.97 21.92 -3.53
CA GLU A 10 -9.28 21.49 -4.05
C GLU A 10 -10.04 20.60 -3.06
N LEU A 11 -9.34 19.67 -2.41
CA LEU A 11 -9.89 18.72 -1.44
C LEU A 11 -10.33 19.38 -0.10
N GLU A 12 -9.94 20.61 0.16
CA GLU A 12 -10.46 21.39 1.30
C GLU A 12 -11.87 21.91 1.04
N HIS A 13 -12.23 22.11 -0.24
CA HIS A 13 -13.44 22.80 -0.63
C HIS A 13 -14.50 21.91 -1.26
N ARG A 14 -14.11 20.81 -1.88
CA ARG A 14 -15.03 19.91 -2.59
C ARG A 14 -14.56 18.47 -2.62
N ILE A 15 -15.50 17.56 -2.80
CA ILE A 15 -15.22 16.15 -3.11
C ILE A 15 -14.72 16.10 -4.56
N LEU A 16 -13.60 15.38 -4.81
CA LEU A 16 -13.07 15.20 -6.14
C LEU A 16 -13.55 13.90 -6.77
N LEU A 17 -13.80 13.94 -8.08
CA LEU A 17 -14.13 12.77 -8.88
C LEU A 17 -12.87 12.17 -9.48
N LEU A 18 -12.63 10.88 -9.17
CA LEU A 18 -11.72 10.03 -9.91
C LEU A 18 -12.40 9.57 -11.21
N ASP A 19 -11.64 8.95 -12.10
CA ASP A 19 -12.17 8.27 -13.27
C ASP A 19 -12.77 6.89 -12.91
N GLY A 20 -12.95 6.04 -13.92
CA GLY A 20 -13.54 4.71 -13.78
C GLY A 20 -12.65 3.61 -14.34
N GLY A 21 -13.26 2.45 -14.62
CA GLY A 21 -12.60 1.24 -15.05
C GLY A 21 -11.85 1.37 -16.38
N PHE A 22 -10.53 1.59 -16.33
CA PHE A 22 -9.71 1.73 -17.54
C PHE A 22 -9.69 0.46 -18.38
N GLY A 23 -9.49 -0.70 -17.75
CA GLY A 23 -9.58 -2.01 -18.40
C GLY A 23 -10.94 -2.28 -19.04
N THR A 24 -12.04 -1.87 -18.39
CA THR A 24 -13.40 -1.95 -18.92
C THR A 24 -13.54 -1.17 -20.23
N MET A 25 -12.94 0.01 -20.29
CA MET A 25 -12.95 0.83 -21.51
C MET A 25 -12.10 0.22 -22.63
N ILE A 26 -10.92 -0.30 -22.33
CA ILE A 26 -10.04 -0.96 -23.33
C ILE A 26 -10.77 -2.14 -23.98
N GLN A 27 -11.49 -2.95 -23.21
CA GLN A 27 -12.25 -4.10 -23.72
C GLN A 27 -13.27 -3.71 -24.80
N GLN A 28 -13.85 -2.52 -24.73
CA GLN A 28 -14.84 -2.02 -25.71
C GLN A 28 -14.25 -1.79 -27.10
N TYR A 29 -12.91 -1.61 -27.21
CA TYR A 29 -12.25 -1.42 -28.51
C TYR A 29 -11.99 -2.71 -29.27
N GLY A 30 -12.15 -3.88 -28.62
CA GLY A 30 -12.00 -5.19 -29.26
C GLY A 30 -10.59 -5.44 -29.84
N LEU A 31 -9.55 -4.88 -29.20
CA LEU A 31 -8.18 -4.95 -29.68
C LEU A 31 -7.66 -6.39 -29.76
N ASP A 32 -6.95 -6.70 -30.85
CA ASP A 32 -6.35 -8.01 -31.09
C ASP A 32 -4.86 -8.05 -30.77
N GLU A 33 -4.20 -9.20 -30.95
CA GLU A 33 -2.78 -9.37 -30.69
C GLU A 33 -1.90 -8.43 -31.54
N ALA A 34 -2.31 -8.11 -32.76
CA ALA A 34 -1.57 -7.21 -33.64
C ALA A 34 -1.62 -5.76 -33.10
N ASP A 35 -2.74 -5.34 -32.50
CA ASP A 35 -2.85 -4.05 -31.84
C ASP A 35 -1.91 -3.93 -30.64
N TYR A 36 -1.85 -4.98 -29.79
CA TYR A 36 -0.95 -5.00 -28.64
C TYR A 36 0.53 -5.01 -29.05
N ARG A 37 0.89 -5.75 -30.11
CA ARG A 37 2.29 -5.76 -30.62
C ARG A 37 2.70 -4.44 -31.27
N GLY A 38 1.79 -3.82 -31.99
CA GLY A 38 2.15 -2.71 -32.86
C GLY A 38 3.29 -3.06 -33.81
N LYS A 39 4.03 -2.09 -34.26
CA LYS A 39 5.21 -2.30 -35.10
C LYS A 39 6.44 -2.68 -34.30
N GLU A 40 6.57 -2.12 -33.12
CA GLU A 40 7.79 -2.19 -32.30
C GLU A 40 8.00 -3.57 -31.67
N PHE A 41 6.91 -4.20 -31.23
CA PHE A 41 6.95 -5.51 -30.56
C PHE A 41 6.50 -6.66 -31.47
N ALA A 42 6.50 -6.46 -32.80
CA ALA A 42 6.05 -7.46 -33.77
C ALA A 42 6.82 -8.80 -33.66
N ALA A 43 8.09 -8.74 -33.28
CA ALA A 43 8.96 -9.92 -33.13
C ALA A 43 8.90 -10.57 -31.72
N SER A 44 8.01 -10.13 -30.81
CA SER A 44 7.90 -10.74 -29.49
C SER A 44 7.54 -12.23 -29.61
N GLU A 45 8.23 -13.07 -28.86
CA GLU A 45 7.92 -14.51 -28.80
C GLU A 45 6.71 -14.81 -27.93
N LYS A 46 6.39 -13.93 -26.96
CA LYS A 46 5.25 -14.07 -26.07
C LYS A 46 3.99 -13.42 -26.64
N LEU A 47 2.83 -13.93 -26.25
CA LEU A 47 1.56 -13.24 -26.50
C LEU A 47 1.49 -11.98 -25.65
N LEU A 48 1.15 -10.84 -26.27
CA LEU A 48 1.08 -9.54 -25.62
C LEU A 48 -0.36 -9.07 -25.35
N ARG A 49 -1.34 -9.74 -25.93
CA ARG A 49 -2.75 -9.46 -25.68
C ARG A 49 -3.06 -9.60 -24.20
N GLY A 50 -3.65 -8.57 -23.62
CA GLY A 50 -3.94 -8.49 -22.18
C GLY A 50 -2.93 -7.63 -21.38
N CYS A 51 -1.75 -7.33 -21.97
CA CYS A 51 -0.81 -6.35 -21.41
C CYS A 51 -1.32 -4.93 -21.72
N ASN A 52 -2.38 -4.49 -21.04
CA ASN A 52 -3.03 -3.20 -21.32
C ASN A 52 -2.09 -2.01 -21.19
N ASP A 53 -1.13 -2.10 -20.29
CA ASP A 53 -0.14 -1.04 -20.04
C ASP A 53 0.75 -0.79 -21.27
N LEU A 54 1.01 -1.82 -22.08
CA LEU A 54 1.79 -1.73 -23.32
C LEU A 54 1.12 -0.81 -24.36
N LEU A 55 -0.21 -0.68 -24.31
CA LEU A 55 -0.97 0.18 -25.23
C LEU A 55 -0.57 1.66 -25.13
N ASN A 56 0.08 2.08 -24.04
CA ASN A 56 0.69 3.41 -23.96
C ASN A 56 1.74 3.65 -25.04
N LEU A 57 2.38 2.58 -25.54
CA LEU A 57 3.40 2.64 -26.59
C LEU A 57 2.83 2.27 -27.96
N THR A 58 1.92 1.32 -28.03
CA THR A 58 1.44 0.75 -29.30
C THR A 58 0.14 1.36 -29.80
N ARG A 59 -0.71 1.90 -28.90
CA ARG A 59 -2.00 2.55 -29.21
C ARG A 59 -2.24 3.80 -28.33
N PRO A 60 -1.31 4.77 -28.31
CA PRO A 60 -1.43 5.95 -27.45
C PRO A 60 -2.67 6.78 -27.73
N GLU A 61 -3.16 6.79 -28.97
CA GLU A 61 -4.40 7.47 -29.37
C GLU A 61 -5.63 6.89 -28.67
N THR A 62 -5.72 5.57 -28.56
CA THR A 62 -6.82 4.88 -27.84
C THR A 62 -6.80 5.24 -26.35
N ILE A 63 -5.61 5.24 -25.75
CA ILE A 63 -5.44 5.60 -24.34
C ILE A 63 -5.84 7.06 -24.10
N ARG A 64 -5.42 7.98 -24.95
CA ARG A 64 -5.82 9.38 -24.91
C ARG A 64 -7.33 9.55 -25.00
N GLU A 65 -7.98 8.88 -25.93
CA GLU A 65 -9.43 8.94 -26.13
C GLU A 65 -10.19 8.49 -24.86
N ILE A 66 -9.70 7.44 -24.17
CA ILE A 66 -10.31 6.98 -22.92
C ILE A 66 -10.19 8.07 -21.85
N HIS A 67 -9.02 8.67 -21.66
CA HIS A 67 -8.85 9.78 -20.73
C HIS A 67 -9.79 10.95 -21.03
N GLU A 68 -9.89 11.34 -22.30
CA GLU A 68 -10.76 12.43 -22.72
C GLU A 68 -12.23 12.14 -22.43
N LYS A 69 -12.71 10.90 -22.64
CA LYS A 69 -14.08 10.47 -22.28
C LYS A 69 -14.36 10.64 -20.78
N TYR A 70 -13.44 10.24 -19.90
CA TYR A 70 -13.60 10.43 -18.46
C TYR A 70 -13.55 11.90 -18.05
N LEU A 71 -12.67 12.70 -18.66
CA LEU A 71 -12.59 14.15 -18.40
C LEU A 71 -13.87 14.86 -18.86
N GLN A 72 -14.46 14.44 -20.00
CA GLN A 72 -15.76 14.95 -20.49
C GLN A 72 -16.89 14.57 -19.54
N ALA A 73 -16.85 13.35 -18.96
CA ALA A 73 -17.82 12.90 -17.97
C ALA A 73 -17.75 13.68 -16.65
N GLY A 74 -16.64 14.39 -16.39
CA GLY A 74 -16.51 15.26 -15.24
C GLY A 74 -15.42 14.90 -14.25
N SER A 75 -14.59 13.87 -14.50
CA SER A 75 -13.46 13.50 -13.63
C SER A 75 -12.54 14.68 -13.35
N ASP A 76 -12.13 14.83 -12.12
CA ASP A 76 -11.13 15.79 -11.66
C ASP A 76 -9.73 15.18 -11.69
N VAL A 77 -9.63 13.90 -11.38
CA VAL A 77 -8.40 13.11 -11.41
C VAL A 77 -8.60 11.95 -12.39
N ILE A 78 -7.67 11.81 -13.33
CA ILE A 78 -7.60 10.63 -14.22
C ILE A 78 -6.38 9.82 -13.87
N THR A 79 -6.51 8.49 -13.91
CA THR A 79 -5.43 7.55 -13.59
C THR A 79 -4.70 7.12 -14.86
N SER A 80 -3.37 7.09 -14.82
CA SER A 80 -2.59 6.60 -15.96
C SER A 80 -2.84 5.11 -16.22
N ASN A 81 -2.74 4.69 -17.48
CA ASN A 81 -2.85 3.27 -17.86
C ASN A 81 -1.54 2.52 -17.54
N THR A 82 -1.22 2.36 -16.24
CA THR A 82 0.06 1.82 -15.76
C THR A 82 -0.09 0.87 -14.58
N PHE A 83 -1.29 0.32 -14.38
CA PHE A 83 -1.65 -0.50 -13.23
C PHE A 83 -0.69 -1.67 -12.99
N ASN A 84 -0.36 -2.44 -14.05
CA ASN A 84 0.56 -3.58 -13.99
C ASN A 84 1.96 -3.25 -14.55
N ALA A 85 2.29 -1.98 -14.76
CA ALA A 85 3.51 -1.57 -15.44
C ALA A 85 4.78 -1.62 -14.55
N ASN A 86 4.84 -2.55 -13.59
CA ASN A 86 6.04 -2.88 -12.84
C ASN A 86 6.83 -4.00 -13.52
N SER A 87 8.14 -4.06 -13.30
CA SER A 87 9.01 -5.02 -13.98
C SER A 87 8.70 -6.49 -13.65
N ILE A 88 8.09 -6.76 -12.48
CA ILE A 88 7.71 -8.12 -12.05
C ILE A 88 6.52 -8.60 -12.87
N SER A 89 5.43 -7.84 -12.93
CA SER A 89 4.25 -8.20 -13.73
C SER A 89 4.54 -8.20 -15.23
N LEU A 90 5.33 -7.26 -15.72
CA LEU A 90 5.73 -7.19 -17.12
C LEU A 90 6.65 -8.34 -17.56
N ALA A 91 7.35 -9.00 -16.64
CA ALA A 91 8.17 -10.18 -16.94
C ALA A 91 7.35 -11.35 -17.51
N ASP A 92 6.07 -11.46 -17.13
CA ASP A 92 5.16 -12.47 -17.67
C ASP A 92 4.99 -12.33 -19.19
N TYR A 93 5.11 -11.10 -19.70
CA TYR A 93 5.06 -10.75 -21.12
C TYR A 93 6.44 -10.60 -21.79
N GLY A 94 7.54 -10.81 -21.03
CA GLY A 94 8.90 -10.55 -21.53
C GLY A 94 9.26 -9.06 -21.64
N LEU A 95 8.52 -8.20 -20.98
CA LEU A 95 8.60 -6.74 -21.09
C LEU A 95 9.17 -6.06 -19.83
N ALA A 96 9.84 -6.78 -18.94
CA ALA A 96 10.36 -6.23 -17.69
C ALA A 96 11.24 -4.96 -17.88
N ALA A 97 12.03 -4.93 -18.96
CA ALA A 97 12.91 -3.79 -19.28
C ALA A 97 12.13 -2.53 -19.71
N GLU A 98 10.90 -2.68 -20.18
CA GLU A 98 10.06 -1.58 -20.67
C GLU A 98 9.31 -0.85 -19.55
N ALA A 99 9.37 -1.32 -18.31
CA ALA A 99 8.60 -0.78 -17.20
C ALA A 99 8.69 0.75 -17.07
N TYR A 100 9.90 1.30 -17.04
CA TYR A 100 10.09 2.75 -16.96
C TYR A 100 9.47 3.49 -18.14
N ARG A 101 9.66 3.01 -19.36
CA ARG A 101 9.19 3.63 -20.59
C ARG A 101 7.67 3.63 -20.69
N ILE A 102 7.03 2.51 -20.34
CA ILE A 102 5.56 2.35 -20.31
C ILE A 102 4.95 3.33 -19.31
N ASN A 103 5.49 3.41 -18.09
CA ASN A 103 5.01 4.32 -17.06
C ASN A 103 5.13 5.79 -17.46
N ARG A 104 6.30 6.18 -18.00
CA ARG A 104 6.52 7.54 -18.46
C ARG A 104 5.56 7.93 -19.60
N ALA A 105 5.36 7.03 -20.55
CA ALA A 105 4.42 7.26 -21.65
C ALA A 105 2.97 7.38 -21.17
N GLY A 106 2.52 6.45 -20.30
CA GLY A 106 1.17 6.46 -19.76
C GLY A 106 0.85 7.73 -18.98
N ALA A 107 1.76 8.17 -18.11
CA ALA A 107 1.60 9.42 -17.39
C ALA A 107 1.62 10.64 -18.31
N ALA A 108 2.48 10.66 -19.36
CA ALA A 108 2.55 11.76 -20.30
C ALA A 108 1.25 11.92 -21.13
N ILE A 109 0.66 10.82 -21.60
CA ILE A 109 -0.62 10.82 -22.33
C ILE A 109 -1.72 11.40 -21.44
N ALA A 110 -1.82 10.93 -20.18
CA ALA A 110 -2.79 11.44 -19.21
C ALA A 110 -2.55 12.93 -18.92
N ARG A 111 -1.28 13.36 -18.78
CA ARG A 111 -0.92 14.76 -18.55
C ARG A 111 -1.36 15.68 -19.69
N GLU A 112 -1.10 15.29 -20.93
CA GLU A 112 -1.52 16.06 -22.10
C GLU A 112 -3.05 16.24 -22.14
N ALA A 113 -3.80 15.17 -21.88
CA ALA A 113 -5.28 15.23 -21.83
C ALA A 113 -5.75 16.15 -20.68
N ALA A 114 -5.21 16.00 -19.48
CA ALA A 114 -5.56 16.80 -18.31
C ALA A 114 -5.23 18.30 -18.52
N ASP A 115 -4.11 18.60 -19.15
CA ASP A 115 -3.71 19.99 -19.47
C ASP A 115 -4.64 20.63 -20.48
N ALA A 116 -5.01 19.91 -21.53
CA ALA A 116 -5.95 20.40 -22.53
C ALA A 116 -7.33 20.73 -21.92
N PHE A 117 -7.83 19.91 -21.01
CA PHE A 117 -9.10 20.15 -20.32
C PHE A 117 -9.00 21.27 -19.28
N THR A 118 -7.90 21.38 -18.56
CA THR A 118 -7.66 22.48 -17.62
C THR A 118 -7.56 23.82 -18.37
N ALA A 119 -6.92 23.86 -19.54
CA ALA A 119 -6.83 25.07 -20.35
C ALA A 119 -8.20 25.56 -20.82
N ARG A 120 -9.14 24.64 -21.11
CA ARG A 120 -10.54 24.99 -21.48
C ARG A 120 -11.35 25.50 -20.29
N ASN A 121 -11.07 25.02 -19.07
CA ASN A 121 -11.73 25.45 -17.84
C ASN A 121 -10.73 25.54 -16.67
N PRO A 122 -10.00 26.67 -16.53
CA PRO A 122 -9.02 26.86 -15.46
C PRO A 122 -9.60 26.84 -14.04
N GLN A 123 -10.90 27.08 -13.86
CA GLN A 123 -11.59 27.03 -12.58
C GLN A 123 -11.85 25.58 -12.10
N LYS A 124 -11.69 24.61 -12.98
CA LYS A 124 -11.79 23.20 -12.66
C LYS A 124 -10.50 22.50 -13.12
N PRO A 125 -9.39 22.59 -12.36
CA PRO A 125 -8.13 21.95 -12.73
C PRO A 125 -8.28 20.42 -12.75
N ARG A 126 -7.53 19.76 -13.66
CA ARG A 126 -7.48 18.32 -13.79
C ARG A 126 -6.13 17.81 -13.34
N PHE A 127 -6.13 16.68 -12.66
CA PHE A 127 -4.95 16.05 -12.08
C PHE A 127 -4.70 14.68 -12.69
N VAL A 128 -3.45 14.23 -12.65
CA VAL A 128 -3.02 12.91 -13.12
C VAL A 128 -2.54 12.10 -11.93
N GLY A 129 -3.25 11.02 -11.64
CA GLY A 129 -2.85 9.97 -10.72
C GLY A 129 -1.98 8.93 -11.43
N GLY A 130 -0.74 8.78 -11.02
CA GLY A 130 0.11 7.70 -11.50
C GLY A 130 -0.31 6.38 -10.87
N SER A 131 -0.99 5.51 -11.63
CA SER A 131 -1.50 4.22 -11.15
C SER A 131 -0.36 3.22 -10.93
N MET A 132 -0.30 2.63 -9.74
CA MET A 132 0.65 1.62 -9.29
C MET A 132 -0.14 0.50 -8.63
N GLY A 133 -0.46 -0.55 -9.38
CA GLY A 133 -1.20 -1.70 -8.88
C GLY A 133 -0.34 -2.66 -8.05
N PRO A 134 -0.94 -3.73 -7.53
CA PRO A 134 -0.20 -4.80 -6.89
C PRO A 134 0.63 -5.55 -7.93
N THR A 135 1.66 -6.26 -7.49
CA THR A 135 2.37 -7.20 -8.35
C THR A 135 1.60 -8.53 -8.42
N SER A 136 1.97 -9.38 -9.38
CA SER A 136 1.43 -10.76 -9.48
C SER A 136 1.86 -11.67 -8.31
N HIS A 137 2.74 -11.19 -7.42
CA HIS A 137 3.27 -11.94 -6.28
C HIS A 137 3.12 -11.17 -4.97
N THR A 138 3.04 -11.92 -3.87
CA THR A 138 2.95 -11.42 -2.50
C THR A 138 4.24 -11.63 -1.73
N LEU A 139 4.55 -10.75 -0.79
CA LEU A 139 5.67 -10.89 0.14
C LEU A 139 5.25 -11.56 1.46
N SER A 140 3.96 -11.50 1.83
CA SER A 140 3.46 -12.05 3.09
C SER A 140 3.01 -13.50 3.01
N MET A 141 2.77 -14.02 1.81
CA MET A 141 2.24 -15.36 1.61
C MET A 141 3.13 -16.17 0.67
N SER A 142 3.19 -17.48 0.88
CA SER A 142 3.79 -18.44 -0.05
C SER A 142 2.76 -18.89 -1.09
N ALA A 143 3.20 -19.05 -2.33
CA ALA A 143 2.44 -19.75 -3.35
C ALA A 143 2.63 -21.29 -3.24
N ASP A 144 3.62 -21.74 -2.48
CA ASP A 144 3.93 -23.15 -2.23
C ASP A 144 3.31 -23.56 -0.89
N VAL A 145 2.30 -24.42 -0.95
CA VAL A 145 1.57 -24.92 0.22
C VAL A 145 2.47 -25.80 1.10
N ASP A 146 3.40 -26.52 0.50
CA ASP A 146 4.33 -27.41 1.21
C ASP A 146 5.50 -26.65 1.85
N ASN A 147 5.70 -25.38 1.46
CA ASN A 147 6.71 -24.51 2.02
C ASN A 147 6.14 -23.12 2.34
N PRO A 148 5.40 -22.97 3.44
CA PRO A 148 4.73 -21.72 3.81
C PRO A 148 5.71 -20.56 4.10
N GLY A 149 6.97 -20.84 4.37
CA GLY A 149 8.04 -19.85 4.56
C GLY A 149 8.64 -19.30 3.27
N ALA A 150 8.38 -19.95 2.11
CA ALA A 150 8.97 -19.52 0.83
C ALA A 150 8.38 -18.20 0.34
N ARG A 151 9.20 -17.41 -0.33
CA ARG A 151 8.78 -16.17 -1.02
C ARG A 151 9.37 -16.13 -2.41
N ALA A 152 8.57 -15.78 -3.41
CA ALA A 152 9.00 -15.70 -4.81
C ALA A 152 9.96 -14.53 -5.07
N PHE A 153 9.81 -13.45 -4.28
CA PHE A 153 10.62 -12.24 -4.38
C PHE A 153 11.01 -11.73 -2.98
N THR A 154 12.08 -10.96 -2.93
CA THR A 154 12.48 -10.25 -1.72
C THR A 154 11.85 -8.86 -1.68
N PHE A 155 11.85 -8.24 -0.49
CA PHE A 155 11.41 -6.86 -0.29
C PHE A 155 12.16 -5.90 -1.20
N GLU A 156 13.48 -6.08 -1.35
CA GLU A 156 14.35 -5.25 -2.18
C GLU A 156 14.00 -5.35 -3.66
N GLN A 157 13.77 -6.57 -4.15
CA GLN A 157 13.39 -6.80 -5.54
C GLN A 157 12.06 -6.11 -5.87
N LEU A 158 11.09 -6.24 -4.97
CA LEU A 158 9.79 -5.59 -5.13
C LEU A 158 9.90 -4.06 -5.02
N SER A 159 10.66 -3.57 -4.04
CA SER A 159 10.94 -2.15 -3.88
C SER A 159 11.61 -1.55 -5.12
N GLN A 160 12.58 -2.26 -5.72
CA GLN A 160 13.24 -1.81 -6.95
C GLN A 160 12.25 -1.74 -8.14
N ALA A 161 11.32 -2.69 -8.25
CA ALA A 161 10.29 -2.68 -9.28
C ALA A 161 9.39 -1.44 -9.14
N TYR A 162 8.90 -1.16 -7.93
CA TYR A 162 8.10 0.03 -7.65
C TYR A 162 8.88 1.34 -7.79
N TYR A 163 10.16 1.36 -7.46
CA TYR A 163 11.02 2.53 -7.66
C TYR A 163 11.07 2.93 -9.14
N ASN A 164 11.30 1.96 -10.04
CA ASN A 164 11.35 2.21 -11.48
C ASN A 164 9.99 2.66 -12.02
N GLN A 165 8.88 2.10 -11.52
CA GLN A 165 7.52 2.50 -11.86
C GLN A 165 7.26 3.94 -11.43
N ALA A 166 7.46 4.27 -10.16
CA ALA A 166 7.26 5.61 -9.62
C ALA A 166 8.11 6.65 -10.34
N ARG A 167 9.38 6.32 -10.65
CA ARG A 167 10.27 7.20 -11.41
C ARG A 167 9.71 7.53 -12.79
N GLY A 168 9.23 6.52 -13.52
CA GLY A 168 8.60 6.72 -14.83
C GLY A 168 7.36 7.60 -14.75
N LEU A 169 6.49 7.37 -13.77
CA LEU A 169 5.27 8.16 -13.54
C LEU A 169 5.58 9.63 -13.23
N MET A 170 6.54 9.89 -12.35
CA MET A 170 6.97 11.26 -12.03
C MET A 170 7.57 11.98 -13.25
N ASP A 171 8.40 11.28 -14.02
CA ASP A 171 9.03 11.84 -15.23
C ASP A 171 8.02 12.04 -16.37
N GLY A 172 6.91 11.32 -16.37
CA GLY A 172 5.77 11.48 -17.27
C GLY A 172 4.81 12.60 -16.87
N GLY A 173 4.96 13.18 -15.67
CA GLY A 173 4.17 14.34 -15.24
C GLY A 173 2.95 14.00 -14.39
N ALA A 174 2.95 12.89 -13.65
CA ALA A 174 1.94 12.62 -12.64
C ALA A 174 1.93 13.70 -11.54
N ASP A 175 0.75 14.12 -11.10
CA ASP A 175 0.56 15.08 -9.98
C ASP A 175 0.55 14.38 -8.62
N LEU A 176 0.17 13.10 -8.60
CA LEU A 176 0.14 12.24 -7.41
C LEU A 176 0.43 10.80 -7.82
N LEU A 177 0.83 9.97 -6.85
CA LEU A 177 0.98 8.52 -7.03
C LEU A 177 -0.19 7.80 -6.36
N MET A 178 -0.76 6.81 -7.05
CA MET A 178 -1.87 5.99 -6.53
C MET A 178 -1.42 4.55 -6.42
N LEU A 179 -1.08 4.14 -5.20
CA LEU A 179 -0.81 2.76 -4.85
C LEU A 179 -2.16 2.08 -4.58
N GLU A 180 -2.66 1.30 -5.52
CA GLU A 180 -4.05 0.87 -5.53
C GLU A 180 -4.27 -0.64 -5.66
N THR A 181 -5.46 -1.08 -5.22
CA THR A 181 -5.87 -2.50 -5.24
C THR A 181 -4.92 -3.40 -4.45
N ILE A 182 -4.33 -2.85 -3.40
CA ILE A 182 -3.34 -3.55 -2.61
C ILE A 182 -4.03 -4.57 -1.70
N PHE A 183 -3.61 -5.81 -1.79
CA PHE A 183 -4.12 -6.93 -1.01
C PHE A 183 -3.09 -7.55 -0.05
N ASP A 184 -1.86 -7.00 -0.02
CA ASP A 184 -0.76 -7.37 0.88
C ASP A 184 -0.07 -6.10 1.38
N ALA A 185 -0.15 -5.83 2.69
CA ALA A 185 0.44 -4.63 3.25
C ALA A 185 1.98 -4.62 3.20
N LEU A 186 2.64 -5.78 3.14
CA LEU A 186 4.09 -5.83 2.97
C LEU A 186 4.50 -5.37 1.56
N ASN A 187 3.71 -5.69 0.53
CA ASN A 187 3.87 -5.13 -0.81
C ASN A 187 3.69 -3.61 -0.80
N ALA A 188 2.66 -3.11 -0.08
CA ALA A 188 2.47 -1.67 0.10
C ALA A 188 3.68 -1.01 0.78
N LYS A 189 4.23 -1.62 1.83
CA LYS A 189 5.43 -1.10 2.53
C LYS A 189 6.65 -1.06 1.61
N ALA A 190 6.85 -2.07 0.76
CA ALA A 190 7.93 -2.08 -0.23
C ALA A 190 7.76 -0.95 -1.27
N ALA A 191 6.54 -0.72 -1.73
CA ALA A 191 6.22 0.39 -2.63
C ALA A 191 6.41 1.76 -1.96
N ILE A 192 5.93 1.94 -0.73
CA ILE A 192 6.12 3.16 0.06
C ILE A 192 7.62 3.42 0.29
N PHE A 193 8.38 2.39 0.66
CA PHE A 193 9.82 2.50 0.83
C PHE A 193 10.52 2.99 -0.44
N ALA A 194 10.14 2.47 -1.60
CA ALA A 194 10.65 2.87 -2.90
C ALA A 194 10.30 4.33 -3.25
N ILE A 195 9.03 4.72 -3.03
CA ILE A 195 8.53 6.08 -3.26
C ILE A 195 9.26 7.08 -2.35
N GLU A 196 9.41 6.78 -1.06
CA GLU A 196 10.11 7.64 -0.11
C GLU A 196 11.60 7.77 -0.44
N THR A 197 12.23 6.71 -0.95
CA THR A 197 13.61 6.73 -1.43
C THR A 197 13.72 7.68 -2.62
N LEU A 198 12.86 7.55 -3.61
CA LEU A 198 12.84 8.41 -4.80
C LEU A 198 12.57 9.88 -4.44
N PHE A 199 11.67 10.14 -3.50
CA PHE A 199 11.39 11.51 -3.03
C PHE A 199 12.60 12.13 -2.33
N ALA A 200 13.31 11.37 -1.50
CA ALA A 200 14.51 11.83 -0.83
C ALA A 200 15.63 12.16 -1.83
N GLU A 201 15.83 11.33 -2.84
CA GLU A 201 16.83 11.55 -3.89
C GLU A 201 16.52 12.78 -4.75
N ARG A 202 15.24 13.03 -5.01
CA ARG A 202 14.80 14.15 -5.87
C ARG A 202 14.58 15.46 -5.11
N GLY A 203 14.57 15.43 -3.78
CA GLY A 203 14.26 16.59 -2.95
C GLY A 203 12.84 17.13 -3.16
N MET A 204 11.90 16.28 -3.63
CA MET A 204 10.50 16.64 -3.86
C MET A 204 9.56 15.49 -3.51
N ARG A 205 8.35 15.83 -3.04
CA ARG A 205 7.29 14.85 -2.72
C ARG A 205 6.05 15.12 -3.53
N LEU A 206 5.51 14.09 -4.16
CA LEU A 206 4.14 14.08 -4.65
C LEU A 206 3.18 13.58 -3.57
N PRO A 207 1.91 13.99 -3.60
CA PRO A 207 0.86 13.35 -2.82
C PRO A 207 0.78 11.85 -3.17
N VAL A 208 0.49 11.00 -2.17
CA VAL A 208 0.31 9.57 -2.38
C VAL A 208 -1.08 9.17 -1.88
N ILE A 209 -1.82 8.41 -2.66
CA ILE A 209 -3.03 7.70 -2.22
C ILE A 209 -2.67 6.23 -2.05
N VAL A 210 -3.09 5.62 -0.93
CA VAL A 210 -2.90 4.19 -0.68
C VAL A 210 -4.26 3.53 -0.56
N SER A 211 -4.57 2.63 -1.48
CA SER A 211 -5.87 1.96 -1.59
C SER A 211 -5.76 0.45 -1.42
N SER A 212 -6.56 -0.08 -0.51
CA SER A 212 -6.68 -1.52 -0.29
C SER A 212 -7.84 -2.12 -1.06
N THR A 213 -7.75 -3.41 -1.32
CA THR A 213 -8.86 -4.26 -1.78
C THR A 213 -9.13 -5.36 -0.77
N LEU A 214 -10.40 -5.78 -0.66
CA LEU A 214 -10.85 -6.75 0.33
C LEU A 214 -11.42 -7.99 -0.36
N THR A 215 -11.28 -9.14 0.30
CA THR A 215 -11.97 -10.38 -0.08
C THR A 215 -13.38 -10.42 0.51
N SER A 216 -14.16 -11.43 0.16
CA SER A 216 -15.52 -11.65 0.72
C SER A 216 -15.55 -11.79 2.24
N SER A 217 -14.42 -12.10 2.88
CA SER A 217 -14.31 -12.13 4.34
C SER A 217 -14.19 -10.74 4.98
N GLY A 218 -14.07 -9.68 4.17
CA GLY A 218 -13.82 -8.31 4.65
C GLY A 218 -12.39 -8.05 5.12
N ARG A 219 -11.46 -8.93 4.73
CA ARG A 219 -10.03 -8.81 4.97
C ARG A 219 -9.27 -8.67 3.66
N THR A 220 -8.06 -8.15 3.71
CA THR A 220 -7.13 -8.25 2.57
C THR A 220 -6.85 -9.72 2.26
N LEU A 221 -6.35 -10.04 1.07
CA LEU A 221 -5.96 -11.42 0.75
C LEU A 221 -4.90 -11.96 1.72
N ALA A 222 -4.00 -11.09 2.16
CA ALA A 222 -2.98 -11.42 3.17
C ALA A 222 -3.52 -11.43 4.62
N GLY A 223 -4.84 -11.37 4.83
CA GLY A 223 -5.53 -11.62 6.09
C GLY A 223 -5.78 -10.41 7.00
N GLN A 224 -5.25 -9.23 6.68
CA GLN A 224 -5.43 -8.05 7.54
C GLN A 224 -6.85 -7.49 7.50
N THR A 225 -7.33 -7.02 8.68
CA THR A 225 -8.48 -6.10 8.74
C THR A 225 -8.12 -4.76 8.12
N ILE A 226 -9.13 -3.95 7.77
CA ILE A 226 -8.88 -2.63 7.18
C ILE A 226 -8.18 -1.68 8.16
N GLU A 227 -8.44 -1.80 9.45
CA GLU A 227 -7.76 -1.04 10.49
C GLU A 227 -6.28 -1.44 10.64
N ALA A 228 -5.98 -2.74 10.53
CA ALA A 228 -4.60 -3.25 10.56
C ALA A 228 -3.84 -2.80 9.29
N PHE A 229 -4.46 -2.89 8.12
CA PHE A 229 -3.90 -2.36 6.88
C PHE A 229 -3.60 -0.86 6.99
N TYR A 230 -4.60 -0.06 7.42
CA TYR A 230 -4.42 1.37 7.66
C TYR A 230 -3.21 1.65 8.57
N THR A 231 -3.13 0.92 9.71
CA THR A 231 -2.03 1.08 10.67
C THR A 231 -0.67 0.77 10.03
N SER A 232 -0.60 -0.23 9.16
CA SER A 232 0.62 -0.66 8.48
C SER A 232 1.15 0.38 7.48
N VAL A 233 0.26 1.20 6.87
CA VAL A 233 0.63 2.15 5.80
C VAL A 233 0.56 3.62 6.21
N ALA A 234 0.01 3.94 7.38
CA ALA A 234 -0.19 5.31 7.84
C ALA A 234 1.12 6.13 7.97
N HIS A 235 2.27 5.46 8.13
CA HIS A 235 3.60 6.10 8.18
C HIS A 235 3.99 6.84 6.88
N ALA A 236 3.36 6.49 5.74
CA ALA A 236 3.53 7.19 4.47
C ALA A 236 2.95 8.62 4.48
N GLU A 237 2.16 8.98 5.51
CA GLU A 237 1.40 10.24 5.58
C GLU A 237 0.63 10.51 4.27
N PRO A 238 -0.22 9.56 3.83
CA PRO A 238 -0.84 9.64 2.52
C PRO A 238 -1.79 10.83 2.42
N LEU A 239 -1.99 11.35 1.20
CA LEU A 239 -3.02 12.34 0.89
C LEU A 239 -4.40 11.79 1.24
N ALA A 240 -4.64 10.54 0.90
CA ALA A 240 -5.84 9.78 1.25
C ALA A 240 -5.53 8.29 1.41
N VAL A 241 -6.28 7.63 2.28
CA VAL A 241 -6.39 6.17 2.32
C VAL A 241 -7.69 5.77 1.63
N SER A 242 -7.73 4.59 1.04
CA SER A 242 -8.82 4.24 0.14
C SER A 242 -9.19 2.77 0.19
N LEU A 243 -10.39 2.49 -0.29
CA LEU A 243 -10.84 1.16 -0.71
C LEU A 243 -11.24 1.22 -2.19
N ASN A 244 -10.83 0.24 -2.95
CA ASN A 244 -11.25 0.12 -4.35
C ASN A 244 -11.45 -1.33 -4.77
N CYS A 245 -12.12 -1.51 -5.90
CA CYS A 245 -12.43 -2.83 -6.44
C CYS A 245 -13.25 -3.67 -5.43
N SER A 246 -12.99 -4.95 -5.26
CA SER A 246 -13.61 -5.89 -4.31
C SER A 246 -15.11 -6.11 -4.56
N PHE A 247 -15.91 -5.09 -4.31
CA PHE A 247 -17.38 -5.15 -4.28
C PHE A 247 -18.00 -3.97 -5.03
N GLY A 248 -19.32 -4.04 -5.27
CA GLY A 248 -20.14 -2.88 -5.58
C GLY A 248 -20.27 -1.95 -4.37
N ALA A 249 -20.72 -0.71 -4.64
CA ALA A 249 -20.71 0.36 -3.65
C ALA A 249 -21.49 -0.01 -2.36
N LYS A 250 -22.66 -0.58 -2.46
CA LYS A 250 -23.48 -0.95 -1.29
C LYS A 250 -22.78 -1.94 -0.36
N ALA A 251 -22.11 -2.94 -0.90
CA ALA A 251 -21.41 -3.96 -0.09
C ALA A 251 -20.11 -3.44 0.53
N LEU A 252 -19.50 -2.40 -0.06
CA LEU A 252 -18.27 -1.80 0.43
C LEU A 252 -18.50 -0.83 1.61
N LEU A 253 -19.73 -0.30 1.76
CA LEU A 253 -20.07 0.71 2.77
C LEU A 253 -19.63 0.37 4.21
N PRO A 254 -19.88 -0.83 4.77
CA PRO A 254 -19.48 -1.13 6.15
C PRO A 254 -17.96 -1.03 6.38
N TYR A 255 -17.16 -1.40 5.40
CA TYR A 255 -15.70 -1.32 5.47
C TYR A 255 -15.20 0.11 5.30
N LEU A 256 -15.88 0.89 4.47
CA LEU A 256 -15.59 2.32 4.32
C LEU A 256 -15.87 3.09 5.62
N GLU A 257 -16.95 2.77 6.32
CA GLU A 257 -17.26 3.34 7.64
C GLU A 257 -16.15 3.03 8.66
N ARG A 258 -15.67 1.78 8.70
CA ARG A 258 -14.55 1.37 9.56
C ARG A 258 -13.26 2.13 9.21
N LEU A 259 -12.92 2.23 7.92
CA LEU A 259 -11.76 2.99 7.47
C LEU A 259 -11.88 4.47 7.85
N ALA A 260 -13.03 5.09 7.60
CA ALA A 260 -13.28 6.48 7.92
C ALA A 260 -13.22 6.77 9.44
N ALA A 261 -13.61 5.79 10.28
CA ALA A 261 -13.58 5.92 11.73
C ALA A 261 -12.15 5.94 12.30
N VAL A 262 -11.20 5.24 11.68
CA VAL A 262 -9.81 5.15 12.15
C VAL A 262 -8.87 6.10 11.44
N SER A 263 -9.21 6.56 10.22
CA SER A 263 -8.32 7.36 9.38
C SER A 263 -8.19 8.80 9.87
N GLU A 264 -6.95 9.23 10.08
CA GLU A 264 -6.55 10.63 10.32
C GLU A 264 -6.28 11.39 9.00
N PHE A 265 -6.33 10.68 7.87
CA PHE A 265 -6.14 11.22 6.53
C PHE A 265 -7.47 11.32 5.79
N ARG A 266 -7.45 11.96 4.62
CA ARG A 266 -8.60 11.94 3.71
C ARG A 266 -8.94 10.51 3.31
N VAL A 267 -10.19 10.30 2.93
CA VAL A 267 -10.69 8.99 2.52
C VAL A 267 -11.16 9.06 1.07
N ALA A 268 -10.70 8.11 0.28
CA ALA A 268 -11.16 7.90 -1.10
C ALA A 268 -11.88 6.55 -1.22
N VAL A 269 -12.73 6.40 -2.23
CA VAL A 269 -13.38 5.13 -2.56
C VAL A 269 -13.74 5.08 -4.04
N TYR A 270 -13.45 3.95 -4.68
CA TYR A 270 -13.82 3.71 -6.08
C TYR A 270 -14.20 2.23 -6.27
N PRO A 271 -15.50 1.91 -6.02
CA PRO A 271 -16.02 0.55 -6.10
C PRO A 271 -16.24 0.07 -7.55
N ASN A 272 -16.50 -1.22 -7.70
CA ASN A 272 -16.96 -1.79 -8.96
C ASN A 272 -18.43 -1.42 -9.25
N ALA A 273 -18.84 -1.54 -10.50
CA ALA A 273 -20.26 -1.49 -10.89
C ALA A 273 -20.96 -2.84 -10.57
N GLY A 274 -21.01 -3.17 -9.28
CA GLY A 274 -21.45 -4.49 -8.81
C GLY A 274 -20.37 -5.58 -8.92
N LEU A 275 -20.82 -6.83 -8.99
CA LEU A 275 -19.93 -7.98 -9.25
C LEU A 275 -20.08 -8.42 -10.71
N PRO A 276 -19.02 -8.99 -11.32
CA PRO A 276 -19.14 -9.53 -12.67
C PRO A 276 -20.17 -10.67 -12.71
N ASN A 277 -21.05 -10.64 -13.71
CA ASN A 277 -22.00 -11.71 -13.96
C ASN A 277 -21.33 -12.92 -14.64
N VAL A 278 -22.06 -14.00 -14.87
CA VAL A 278 -21.55 -15.24 -15.49
C VAL A 278 -20.98 -15.05 -16.90
N MET A 279 -21.31 -13.95 -17.57
CA MET A 279 -20.78 -13.57 -18.89
C MET A 279 -19.56 -12.62 -18.78
N GLY A 280 -19.13 -12.28 -17.57
CA GLY A 280 -18.04 -11.33 -17.31
C GLY A 280 -18.44 -9.85 -17.46
N GLY A 281 -19.72 -9.55 -17.70
CA GLY A 281 -20.28 -8.19 -17.73
C GLY A 281 -20.66 -7.72 -16.33
N TYR A 282 -21.11 -6.46 -16.24
CA TYR A 282 -21.56 -5.82 -15.01
C TYR A 282 -23.00 -5.33 -15.21
N ASP A 283 -23.87 -5.64 -14.26
CA ASP A 283 -25.31 -5.39 -14.39
C ASP A 283 -25.77 -4.09 -13.68
N GLU A 284 -24.91 -3.48 -12.85
CA GLU A 284 -25.24 -2.25 -12.16
C GLU A 284 -25.23 -1.06 -13.13
N THR A 285 -26.38 -0.41 -13.24
CA THR A 285 -26.53 0.75 -14.14
C THR A 285 -25.85 1.99 -13.56
N PRO A 286 -25.47 3.00 -14.40
CA PRO A 286 -24.90 4.26 -13.94
C PRO A 286 -25.72 4.96 -12.86
N ALA A 287 -27.06 4.93 -12.96
CA ALA A 287 -27.96 5.55 -11.98
C ALA A 287 -27.98 4.80 -10.65
N MET A 288 -27.98 3.46 -10.68
CA MET A 288 -27.88 2.64 -9.45
C MET A 288 -26.55 2.86 -8.75
N PHE A 289 -25.47 2.80 -9.50
CA PHE A 289 -24.12 3.06 -8.98
C PHE A 289 -24.01 4.44 -8.30
N ALA A 290 -24.52 5.48 -8.98
CA ALA A 290 -24.50 6.83 -8.43
C ALA A 290 -25.30 6.94 -7.13
N ALA A 291 -26.48 6.31 -7.05
CA ALA A 291 -27.33 6.30 -5.86
C ALA A 291 -26.63 5.59 -4.67
N ASP A 292 -25.92 4.49 -4.91
CA ASP A 292 -25.20 3.76 -3.86
C ASP A 292 -23.95 4.53 -3.39
N VAL A 293 -23.21 5.18 -4.31
CA VAL A 293 -22.04 6.05 -3.95
C VAL A 293 -22.51 7.34 -3.26
N GLU A 294 -23.69 7.86 -3.61
CA GLU A 294 -24.28 9.05 -2.93
C GLU A 294 -24.41 8.86 -1.42
N GLU A 295 -24.69 7.63 -0.98
CA GLU A 295 -24.77 7.29 0.45
C GLU A 295 -23.48 7.58 1.20
N TYR A 296 -22.30 7.36 0.57
CA TYR A 296 -21.00 7.67 1.15
C TYR A 296 -20.82 9.17 1.40
N MET A 297 -21.24 9.98 0.41
CA MET A 297 -21.17 11.43 0.48
C MET A 297 -22.18 11.97 1.49
N ARG A 298 -23.41 11.45 1.52
CA ARG A 298 -24.46 11.83 2.46
C ARG A 298 -24.07 11.56 3.91
N ARG A 299 -23.30 10.48 4.19
CA ARG A 299 -22.76 10.18 5.51
C ARG A 299 -21.47 10.93 5.85
N GLY A 300 -20.94 11.74 4.93
CA GLY A 300 -19.70 12.48 5.15
C GLY A 300 -18.46 11.60 5.32
N LEU A 301 -18.38 10.48 4.60
CA LEU A 301 -17.32 9.49 4.77
C LEU A 301 -16.12 9.75 3.86
N VAL A 302 -16.26 10.55 2.78
CA VAL A 302 -15.30 10.57 1.67
C VAL A 302 -14.85 11.99 1.29
N ASN A 303 -13.66 12.04 0.67
CA ASN A 303 -13.08 13.25 0.07
C ASN A 303 -12.87 13.06 -1.45
N LEU A 304 -12.71 11.83 -1.91
CA LEU A 304 -12.64 11.45 -3.31
C LEU A 304 -13.54 10.25 -3.57
N VAL A 305 -14.24 10.27 -4.70
CA VAL A 305 -15.07 9.17 -5.17
C VAL A 305 -14.84 8.90 -6.65
N GLY A 306 -14.97 7.67 -7.08
CA GLY A 306 -14.84 7.27 -8.48
C GLY A 306 -15.39 5.88 -8.71
N GLY A 307 -14.91 5.24 -9.77
CA GLY A 307 -15.30 3.88 -10.10
C GLY A 307 -14.11 2.98 -10.42
N CYS A 308 -14.30 1.67 -10.32
CA CYS A 308 -13.33 0.66 -10.72
C CYS A 308 -13.93 -0.27 -11.80
N CYS A 309 -13.74 -1.57 -11.70
CA CYS A 309 -14.19 -2.53 -12.72
C CYS A 309 -15.67 -2.38 -13.05
N GLY A 310 -16.01 -2.48 -14.33
CA GLY A 310 -17.38 -2.32 -14.84
C GLY A 310 -17.87 -0.90 -14.99
N THR A 311 -17.23 0.10 -14.35
CA THR A 311 -17.65 1.50 -14.51
C THR A 311 -17.15 2.10 -15.81
N THR A 312 -17.93 3.02 -16.36
CA THR A 312 -17.71 3.70 -17.64
C THR A 312 -17.84 5.21 -17.45
N PRO A 313 -17.53 6.03 -18.46
CA PRO A 313 -17.77 7.47 -18.41
C PRO A 313 -19.21 7.85 -18.03
N LEU A 314 -20.22 7.02 -18.35
CA LEU A 314 -21.60 7.28 -17.96
C LEU A 314 -21.81 7.17 -16.43
N HIS A 315 -21.11 6.26 -15.74
CA HIS A 315 -21.15 6.15 -14.28
C HIS A 315 -20.56 7.40 -13.64
N ILE A 316 -19.42 7.87 -14.14
CA ILE A 316 -18.76 9.09 -13.65
C ILE A 316 -19.62 10.33 -13.95
N PHE A 317 -20.28 10.36 -15.08
CA PHE A 317 -21.19 11.46 -15.44
C PHE A 317 -22.39 11.55 -14.48
N GLU A 318 -22.97 10.40 -14.06
CA GLU A 318 -24.03 10.43 -13.04
C GLU A 318 -23.51 10.91 -11.68
N LEU A 319 -22.30 10.51 -11.26
CA LEU A 319 -21.67 11.07 -10.05
C LEU A 319 -21.42 12.56 -10.16
N ALA A 320 -21.00 13.05 -11.33
CA ALA A 320 -20.72 14.47 -11.56
C ALA A 320 -21.94 15.37 -11.35
N LYS A 321 -23.15 14.86 -11.54
CA LYS A 321 -24.41 15.62 -11.32
C LYS A 321 -24.67 15.87 -9.84
N ILE A 322 -24.22 15.00 -8.95
CA ILE A 322 -24.60 15.01 -7.54
C ILE A 322 -23.46 15.39 -6.60
N VAL A 323 -22.21 15.19 -6.97
CA VAL A 323 -21.05 15.35 -6.07
C VAL A 323 -20.95 16.74 -5.44
N ASN A 324 -21.32 17.79 -6.18
CA ASN A 324 -21.26 19.18 -5.70
C ASN A 324 -22.34 19.52 -4.65
N ASN A 325 -23.31 18.62 -4.40
CA ASN A 325 -24.31 18.78 -3.35
C ASN A 325 -23.78 18.44 -1.96
N TYR A 326 -22.58 17.90 -1.88
CA TYR A 326 -21.97 17.36 -0.65
C TYR A 326 -20.66 18.04 -0.33
N THR A 327 -20.38 18.15 0.97
CA THR A 327 -19.09 18.64 1.47
C THR A 327 -18.12 17.49 1.70
N PRO A 328 -16.80 17.71 1.55
CA PRO A 328 -15.81 16.70 1.84
C PRO A 328 -15.82 16.31 3.33
N ARG A 329 -15.44 15.05 3.62
CA ARG A 329 -15.24 14.59 4.98
C ARG A 329 -14.25 15.50 5.71
N PRO A 330 -14.57 16.02 6.90
CA PRO A 330 -13.65 16.80 7.69
C PRO A 330 -12.49 15.91 8.20
N LEU A 331 -11.28 16.46 8.21
CA LEU A 331 -10.15 15.76 8.81
C LEU A 331 -10.33 15.76 10.35
N PRO A 332 -10.24 14.59 11.01
CA PRO A 332 -10.29 14.54 12.45
C PRO A 332 -9.05 15.17 13.08
N GLN A 333 -9.15 15.60 14.33
CA GLN A 333 -7.96 15.94 15.10
C GLN A 333 -7.10 14.68 15.27
N ARG A 334 -5.80 14.80 15.01
CA ARG A 334 -4.85 13.69 15.21
C ARG A 334 -4.86 13.27 16.68
N ARG A 335 -5.06 12.00 16.91
CA ARG A 335 -4.98 11.38 18.23
C ARG A 335 -3.58 10.82 18.41
N HIS A 336 -2.88 11.25 19.43
CA HIS A 336 -1.57 10.67 19.79
C HIS A 336 -1.74 9.31 20.48
N VAL A 337 -2.26 8.33 19.73
CA VAL A 337 -2.43 6.95 20.19
C VAL A 337 -1.44 6.07 19.46
N THR A 338 -0.65 5.31 20.21
CA THR A 338 0.22 4.31 19.63
C THR A 338 -0.63 3.15 19.10
N CYS A 339 -0.57 2.95 17.79
CA CYS A 339 -1.20 1.82 17.12
C CYS A 339 -0.12 0.93 16.51
N LEU A 340 -0.24 -0.36 16.74
CA LEU A 340 0.56 -1.42 16.13
C LEU A 340 -0.38 -2.38 15.40
N SER A 341 0.15 -3.26 14.55
CA SER A 341 -0.67 -4.27 13.89
C SER A 341 0.09 -5.54 13.54
N GLY A 342 -0.59 -6.66 13.70
CA GLY A 342 -0.40 -7.87 12.93
C GLY A 342 -1.48 -7.95 11.85
N LEU A 343 -2.27 -9.03 11.84
CA LEU A 343 -3.51 -9.10 11.05
C LEU A 343 -4.64 -8.29 11.70
N GLU A 344 -4.54 -8.04 13.00
CA GLU A 344 -5.43 -7.18 13.77
C GLU A 344 -4.71 -5.90 14.20
N GLN A 345 -5.49 -4.84 14.45
CA GLN A 345 -4.96 -3.60 15.01
C GLN A 345 -4.86 -3.71 16.54
N LEU A 346 -3.70 -3.40 17.12
CA LEU A 346 -3.51 -3.17 18.53
C LEU A 346 -3.43 -1.67 18.81
N ARG A 347 -4.34 -1.15 19.63
CA ARG A 347 -4.33 0.25 20.10
C ARG A 347 -3.90 0.29 21.55
N ILE A 348 -2.84 1.03 21.83
CA ILE A 348 -2.35 1.23 23.21
C ILE A 348 -3.03 2.48 23.77
N VAL A 349 -4.11 2.27 24.50
CA VAL A 349 -4.94 3.29 25.11
C VAL A 349 -5.11 3.00 26.61
N PRO A 350 -5.42 3.99 27.45
CA PRO A 350 -5.61 3.77 28.89
C PRO A 350 -6.63 2.67 29.21
N GLU A 351 -7.68 2.55 28.40
CA GLU A 351 -8.75 1.57 28.59
C GLU A 351 -8.32 0.13 28.29
N ALA A 352 -7.21 -0.04 27.54
CA ALA A 352 -6.64 -1.38 27.23
C ALA A 352 -5.91 -2.01 28.45
N ASN A 353 -5.77 -1.28 29.54
CA ASN A 353 -5.01 -1.67 30.74
C ASN A 353 -3.54 -2.00 30.41
N PHE A 354 -3.06 -3.16 30.83
CA PHE A 354 -1.68 -3.59 30.64
C PHE A 354 -1.52 -4.29 29.29
N VAL A 355 -0.45 -3.95 28.54
CA VAL A 355 -0.09 -4.59 27.29
C VAL A 355 1.05 -5.56 27.52
N ASN A 356 0.79 -6.84 27.36
CA ASN A 356 1.76 -7.92 27.58
C ASN A 356 2.62 -8.16 26.33
N VAL A 357 3.95 -8.19 26.51
CA VAL A 357 4.90 -8.65 25.51
C VAL A 357 5.36 -10.07 25.87
N GLY A 358 5.14 -11.03 24.97
CA GLY A 358 5.60 -12.41 25.14
C GLY A 358 7.04 -12.55 24.69
N GLU A 359 7.95 -12.96 25.58
CA GLU A 359 9.40 -13.04 25.36
C GLU A 359 9.97 -14.48 25.32
N ARG A 360 9.13 -15.50 25.03
CA ARG A 360 9.61 -16.89 24.97
C ARG A 360 10.18 -17.28 23.60
N THR A 361 9.95 -16.47 22.57
CA THR A 361 10.57 -16.56 21.24
C THR A 361 11.89 -15.80 21.15
N ASN A 362 12.64 -15.81 22.25
CA ASN A 362 13.93 -15.16 22.42
C ASN A 362 14.99 -16.22 22.76
N VAL A 363 16.02 -16.37 21.91
CA VAL A 363 17.06 -17.39 22.06
C VAL A 363 17.93 -17.17 23.30
N ALA A 364 18.07 -15.94 23.77
CA ALA A 364 18.79 -15.63 25.02
C ALA A 364 17.94 -15.95 26.26
N GLY A 365 16.61 -15.77 26.17
CA GLY A 365 15.69 -15.95 27.30
C GLY A 365 15.04 -17.33 27.40
N SER A 366 15.13 -18.20 26.38
CA SER A 366 14.47 -19.49 26.31
C SER A 366 15.39 -20.59 25.78
N ALA A 367 15.87 -21.46 26.65
CA ALA A 367 16.74 -22.58 26.27
C ALA A 367 16.04 -23.56 25.29
N LYS A 368 14.70 -23.77 25.46
CA LYS A 368 13.92 -24.57 24.50
C LYS A 368 13.93 -23.95 23.13
N PHE A 369 13.60 -22.66 23.04
CA PHE A 369 13.53 -21.97 21.76
C PHE A 369 14.90 -21.89 21.08
N ALA A 370 15.97 -21.56 21.82
CA ALA A 370 17.34 -21.54 21.31
C ALA A 370 17.76 -22.88 20.68
N ARG A 371 17.42 -24.00 21.34
CA ARG A 371 17.69 -25.33 20.80
C ARG A 371 16.95 -25.56 19.49
N LEU A 372 15.66 -25.25 19.44
CA LEU A 372 14.82 -25.46 18.26
C LEU A 372 15.31 -24.66 17.05
N ILE A 373 15.72 -23.39 17.26
CA ILE A 373 16.26 -22.55 16.19
C ILE A 373 17.60 -23.08 15.68
N ARG A 374 18.52 -23.51 16.58
CA ARG A 374 19.79 -24.11 16.18
C ARG A 374 19.62 -25.42 15.39
N GLU A 375 18.62 -26.21 15.74
CA GLU A 375 18.26 -27.47 15.06
C GLU A 375 17.42 -27.21 13.79
N LYS A 376 17.07 -25.96 13.47
CA LYS A 376 16.16 -25.55 12.39
C LYS A 376 14.77 -26.23 12.46
N ASN A 377 14.34 -26.61 13.66
CA ASN A 377 13.01 -27.16 13.94
C ASN A 377 11.99 -26.01 14.12
N TYR A 378 11.71 -25.31 13.04
CA TYR A 378 10.84 -24.14 13.06
C TYR A 378 9.37 -24.49 13.33
N GLU A 379 8.91 -25.69 12.96
CA GLU A 379 7.54 -26.15 13.23
C GLU A 379 7.26 -26.22 14.74
N GLU A 380 8.18 -26.82 15.51
CA GLU A 380 8.05 -26.84 16.97
C GLU A 380 8.31 -25.47 17.59
N ALA A 381 9.20 -24.64 16.99
CA ALA A 381 9.45 -23.27 17.42
C ALA A 381 8.19 -22.39 17.32
N LEU A 382 7.35 -22.56 16.28
CA LEU A 382 6.06 -21.89 16.15
C LEU A 382 5.10 -22.21 17.32
N SER A 383 5.18 -23.42 17.88
CA SER A 383 4.37 -23.77 19.07
C SER A 383 4.68 -22.89 20.28
N VAL A 384 5.93 -22.41 20.40
CA VAL A 384 6.33 -21.48 21.46
C VAL A 384 5.69 -20.10 21.25
N ALA A 385 5.63 -19.61 20.00
CA ALA A 385 4.95 -18.36 19.67
C ALA A 385 3.44 -18.47 19.91
N ARG A 386 2.81 -19.56 19.45
CA ARG A 386 1.36 -19.81 19.62
C ARG A 386 0.98 -19.84 21.10
N ALA A 387 1.73 -20.56 21.93
CA ALA A 387 1.46 -20.66 23.37
C ALA A 387 1.50 -19.28 24.08
N GLN A 388 2.31 -18.32 23.60
CA GLN A 388 2.33 -16.97 24.16
C GLN A 388 1.07 -16.19 23.80
N VAL A 389 0.60 -16.28 22.56
CA VAL A 389 -0.64 -15.64 22.12
C VAL A 389 -1.85 -16.22 22.84
N GLU A 390 -1.94 -17.54 22.95
CA GLU A 390 -2.97 -18.24 23.71
C GLU A 390 -2.98 -17.86 25.20
N ALA A 391 -1.80 -17.58 25.78
CA ALA A 391 -1.66 -17.09 27.14
C ALA A 391 -1.96 -15.59 27.31
N GLY A 392 -2.33 -14.87 26.24
CA GLY A 392 -2.75 -13.48 26.27
C GLY A 392 -1.65 -12.45 25.97
N ALA A 393 -0.57 -12.84 25.31
CA ALA A 393 0.39 -11.88 24.80
C ALA A 393 -0.26 -10.97 23.71
N ASN A 394 -0.11 -9.67 23.87
CA ASN A 394 -0.62 -8.67 22.90
C ASN A 394 0.42 -8.37 21.82
N ILE A 395 1.70 -8.64 22.10
CA ILE A 395 2.85 -8.49 21.21
C ILE A 395 3.74 -9.72 21.42
N VAL A 396 4.34 -10.24 20.35
CA VAL A 396 5.31 -11.35 20.43
C VAL A 396 6.70 -10.82 20.09
N ASP A 397 7.62 -10.91 21.06
CA ASP A 397 9.02 -10.58 20.88
C ASP A 397 9.78 -11.74 20.23
N VAL A 398 10.60 -11.42 19.22
CA VAL A 398 11.43 -12.39 18.50
C VAL A 398 12.87 -11.93 18.50
N CYS A 399 13.75 -12.71 19.13
CA CYS A 399 15.18 -12.45 19.20
C CYS A 399 16.00 -13.68 18.76
N MET A 400 16.95 -13.44 17.84
CA MET A 400 17.84 -14.48 17.28
C MET A 400 19.32 -14.24 17.64
N ASP A 401 19.58 -13.46 18.68
CA ASP A 401 20.95 -13.08 19.10
C ASP A 401 21.66 -14.23 19.83
N ASP A 402 22.30 -15.09 19.06
CA ASP A 402 23.12 -16.20 19.55
C ASP A 402 24.34 -16.35 18.63
N GLY A 403 25.50 -16.64 19.24
CA GLY A 403 26.77 -16.78 18.50
C GLY A 403 26.87 -17.98 17.57
N LEU A 404 25.94 -18.96 17.69
CA LEU A 404 25.88 -20.17 16.88
C LEU A 404 24.75 -20.14 15.84
N ILE A 405 24.03 -19.03 15.73
CA ILE A 405 22.90 -18.84 14.81
C ILE A 405 23.26 -17.76 13.80
N ASP A 406 22.97 -18.00 12.51
CA ASP A 406 22.90 -16.93 11.53
C ASP A 406 21.63 -16.11 11.80
N GLY A 407 21.82 -14.99 12.50
CA GLY A 407 20.71 -14.14 12.98
C GLY A 407 19.79 -13.64 11.87
N PRO A 408 20.30 -13.04 10.79
CA PRO A 408 19.49 -12.62 9.66
C PRO A 408 18.70 -13.75 9.01
N GLU A 409 19.34 -14.91 8.72
CA GLU A 409 18.67 -16.07 8.14
C GLU A 409 17.54 -16.58 9.06
N ALA A 410 17.85 -16.80 10.33
CA ALA A 410 16.89 -17.33 11.30
C ALA A 410 15.72 -16.37 11.56
N MET A 411 15.98 -15.06 11.62
CA MET A 411 14.94 -14.03 11.78
C MET A 411 13.99 -14.04 10.59
N ARG A 412 14.51 -14.01 9.36
CA ARG A 412 13.72 -14.07 8.13
C ARG A 412 12.85 -15.33 8.08
N ASP A 413 13.47 -16.49 8.26
CA ASP A 413 12.80 -17.78 8.08
C ASP A 413 11.71 -17.99 9.13
N PHE A 414 12.00 -17.67 10.39
CA PHE A 414 11.02 -17.79 11.47
C PHE A 414 9.85 -16.80 11.32
N LEU A 415 10.13 -15.53 10.98
CA LEU A 415 9.08 -14.53 10.80
C LEU A 415 8.21 -14.81 9.56
N ASN A 416 8.78 -15.35 8.49
CA ASN A 416 8.00 -15.80 7.33
C ASN A 416 7.03 -16.91 7.69
N LEU A 417 7.45 -17.87 8.52
CA LEU A 417 6.59 -18.94 9.00
C LEU A 417 5.55 -18.44 10.00
N MET A 418 5.92 -17.54 10.94
CA MET A 418 4.95 -16.91 11.83
C MET A 418 3.85 -16.17 11.05
N GLY A 419 4.22 -15.47 9.96
CA GLY A 419 3.28 -14.75 9.11
C GLY A 419 2.28 -15.66 8.37
N SER A 420 2.59 -16.96 8.21
CA SER A 420 1.69 -17.94 7.60
C SER A 420 0.70 -18.58 8.61
N GLU A 421 0.87 -18.33 9.92
CA GLU A 421 0.01 -18.83 10.99
C GLU A 421 -0.95 -17.72 11.46
N PRO A 422 -2.23 -17.72 11.05
CA PRO A 422 -3.15 -16.61 11.34
C PRO A 422 -3.32 -16.28 12.81
N GLU A 423 -3.28 -17.31 13.68
CA GLU A 423 -3.43 -17.15 15.13
C GLU A 423 -2.26 -16.37 15.74
N ILE A 424 -1.03 -16.62 15.27
CA ILE A 424 0.17 -15.93 15.73
C ILE A 424 0.28 -14.56 15.03
N ALA A 425 0.01 -14.53 13.74
CA ALA A 425 0.09 -13.32 12.92
C ALA A 425 -0.97 -12.25 13.28
N ALA A 426 -1.99 -12.61 14.07
CA ALA A 426 -3.01 -11.67 14.55
C ALA A 426 -2.39 -10.53 15.36
N VAL A 427 -1.38 -10.81 16.19
CA VAL A 427 -0.72 -9.81 17.05
C VAL A 427 0.51 -9.19 16.39
N PRO A 428 0.89 -7.94 16.75
CA PRO A 428 2.12 -7.32 16.28
C PRO A 428 3.37 -8.07 16.76
N VAL A 429 4.43 -7.99 15.96
CA VAL A 429 5.75 -8.54 16.28
C VAL A 429 6.65 -7.43 16.84
N MET A 430 7.41 -7.74 17.90
CA MET A 430 8.56 -6.96 18.34
C MET A 430 9.82 -7.66 17.80
N ILE A 431 10.57 -6.97 16.95
CA ILE A 431 11.82 -7.47 16.36
C ILE A 431 12.94 -7.05 17.29
N ASP A 432 13.56 -8.00 17.97
CA ASP A 432 14.59 -7.75 18.98
C ASP A 432 15.97 -8.22 18.51
N SER A 433 16.91 -7.33 18.51
CA SER A 433 18.32 -7.65 18.29
C SER A 433 19.24 -6.50 18.68
N SER A 434 20.44 -6.84 19.12
CA SER A 434 21.55 -5.91 19.28
C SER A 434 22.23 -5.54 17.95
N LYS A 435 21.90 -6.25 16.85
CA LYS A 435 22.53 -6.09 15.53
C LYS A 435 21.54 -5.49 14.54
N TRP A 436 21.93 -4.38 13.93
CA TRP A 436 21.07 -3.69 12.96
C TRP A 436 20.64 -4.58 11.78
N GLU A 437 21.56 -5.40 11.24
CA GLU A 437 21.30 -6.30 10.13
C GLU A 437 20.18 -7.32 10.41
N VAL A 438 20.06 -7.78 11.66
CA VAL A 438 18.98 -8.68 12.09
C VAL A 438 17.67 -7.94 12.20
N LEU A 439 17.69 -6.73 12.82
CA LEU A 439 16.52 -5.85 12.91
C LEU A 439 15.97 -5.50 11.51
N GLU A 440 16.85 -5.07 10.60
CA GLU A 440 16.46 -4.68 9.25
C GLU A 440 15.91 -5.86 8.46
N THR A 441 16.47 -7.06 8.62
CA THR A 441 15.94 -8.28 8.01
C THR A 441 14.51 -8.56 8.49
N GLY A 442 14.23 -8.43 9.79
CA GLY A 442 12.88 -8.57 10.33
C GLY A 442 11.91 -7.52 9.79
N LEU A 443 12.35 -6.27 9.65
CA LEU A 443 11.54 -5.18 9.08
C LEU A 443 11.10 -5.42 7.63
N ARG A 444 11.90 -6.16 6.87
CA ARG A 444 11.64 -6.50 5.47
C ARG A 444 10.66 -7.64 5.26
N VAL A 445 10.31 -8.38 6.32
CA VAL A 445 9.42 -9.55 6.22
C VAL A 445 8.15 -9.44 7.05
N VAL A 446 8.06 -8.49 7.98
CA VAL A 446 6.85 -8.30 8.80
C VAL A 446 5.83 -7.42 8.07
N GLN A 447 4.64 -7.96 7.84
CA GLN A 447 3.53 -7.30 7.15
C GLN A 447 2.99 -6.11 7.93
N GLY A 448 2.71 -6.29 9.22
CA GLY A 448 2.10 -5.27 10.08
C GLY A 448 3.04 -4.16 10.52
N LYS A 449 2.51 -3.24 11.32
CA LYS A 449 3.33 -2.25 12.03
C LYS A 449 3.94 -2.89 13.26
N SER A 450 5.19 -3.32 13.14
CA SER A 450 6.02 -3.94 14.17
C SER A 450 6.64 -2.90 15.11
N VAL A 451 7.34 -3.40 16.13
CA VAL A 451 8.21 -2.61 17.02
C VAL A 451 9.64 -3.10 16.85
N VAL A 452 10.59 -2.20 16.74
CA VAL A 452 12.03 -2.49 16.80
C VAL A 452 12.49 -2.34 18.24
N ASN A 453 13.13 -3.35 18.78
CA ASN A 453 13.76 -3.36 20.10
C ASN A 453 15.28 -3.63 19.91
N SER A 454 16.16 -2.68 19.93
CA SER A 454 15.97 -1.26 20.20
C SER A 454 17.02 -0.41 19.45
N ILE A 455 16.88 0.89 19.52
CA ILE A 455 17.93 1.84 19.11
C ILE A 455 18.33 2.73 20.26
N SER A 456 19.55 3.28 20.23
CA SER A 456 20.07 4.17 21.24
C SER A 456 21.13 5.09 20.66
N LEU A 457 21.59 6.10 21.43
CA LEU A 457 22.72 6.96 21.08
C LEU A 457 24.10 6.32 21.35
N LYS A 458 24.15 5.05 21.75
CA LYS A 458 25.40 4.35 22.08
C LYS A 458 26.43 4.36 20.94
N GLU A 459 25.97 4.32 19.69
CA GLU A 459 26.80 4.36 18.48
C GLU A 459 26.91 5.77 17.87
N GLY A 460 26.47 6.79 18.62
CA GLY A 460 26.48 8.19 18.22
C GLY A 460 25.20 8.67 17.53
N GLU A 461 25.01 9.98 17.51
CA GLU A 461 23.80 10.63 17.00
C GLU A 461 23.54 10.34 15.51
N GLN A 462 24.57 10.31 14.68
CA GLN A 462 24.40 10.08 13.24
C GLN A 462 23.81 8.72 12.94
N GLU A 463 24.32 7.67 13.59
CA GLU A 463 23.83 6.30 13.43
C GLU A 463 22.41 6.15 14.00
N PHE A 464 22.15 6.74 15.16
CA PHE A 464 20.80 6.78 15.74
C PHE A 464 19.79 7.39 14.78
N LEU A 465 20.08 8.59 14.24
CA LEU A 465 19.19 9.27 13.30
C LEU A 465 19.03 8.48 11.98
N HIS A 466 20.08 7.82 11.51
CA HIS A 466 20.03 6.98 10.33
C HIS A 466 19.06 5.81 10.55
N ARG A 467 19.22 5.03 11.62
CA ARG A 467 18.36 3.90 11.97
C ARG A 467 16.92 4.35 12.24
N ALA A 468 16.72 5.46 12.97
CA ALA A 468 15.38 5.99 13.23
C ALA A 468 14.63 6.35 11.94
N ARG A 469 15.31 6.97 10.95
CA ARG A 469 14.75 7.28 9.64
C ARG A 469 14.40 6.01 8.86
N LEU A 470 15.23 4.97 8.90
CA LEU A 470 14.95 3.69 8.24
C LEU A 470 13.77 2.98 8.91
N ILE A 471 13.72 2.90 10.25
CA ILE A 471 12.60 2.31 10.99
C ILE A 471 11.27 3.00 10.60
N ARG A 472 11.27 4.34 10.56
CA ARG A 472 10.11 5.11 10.11
C ARG A 472 9.73 4.77 8.66
N ARG A 473 10.71 4.64 7.76
CA ARG A 473 10.48 4.30 6.35
C ARG A 473 9.93 2.90 6.15
N TYR A 474 10.33 1.94 7.01
CA TYR A 474 9.73 0.60 7.08
C TYR A 474 8.34 0.58 7.76
N GLY A 475 7.91 1.69 8.37
CA GLY A 475 6.61 1.81 9.03
C GLY A 475 6.53 1.11 10.38
N ALA A 476 7.63 0.99 11.11
CA ALA A 476 7.67 0.40 12.44
C ALA A 476 7.72 1.47 13.55
N ALA A 477 7.35 1.08 14.75
CA ALA A 477 7.66 1.78 15.99
C ALA A 477 9.05 1.35 16.50
N ALA A 478 9.61 2.09 17.46
CA ALA A 478 10.88 1.75 18.06
C ALA A 478 10.84 1.93 19.59
N VAL A 479 11.52 1.03 20.28
CA VAL A 479 11.98 1.26 21.66
C VAL A 479 13.29 2.03 21.58
N VAL A 480 13.35 3.17 22.25
CA VAL A 480 14.56 3.97 22.37
C VAL A 480 15.15 3.73 23.77
N MET A 481 16.31 3.09 23.82
CA MET A 481 17.01 2.89 25.05
C MET A 481 17.80 4.14 25.42
N LEU A 482 17.71 4.55 26.67
CA LEU A 482 18.35 5.75 27.19
C LEU A 482 19.85 5.50 27.49
N PHE A 483 20.58 5.15 26.43
CA PHE A 483 22.04 4.99 26.43
C PHE A 483 22.66 5.99 25.47
N ASP A 484 23.76 6.57 25.86
CA ASP A 484 24.67 7.33 25.02
C ASP A 484 26.03 6.63 24.91
N GLU A 485 27.02 7.31 24.34
CA GLU A 485 28.39 6.81 24.16
C GLU A 485 29.11 6.59 25.52
N GLN A 486 28.64 7.19 26.60
CA GLN A 486 29.22 7.08 27.96
C GLN A 486 28.54 5.98 28.79
N GLY A 487 27.33 5.51 28.38
CA GLY A 487 26.59 4.47 29.05
C GLY A 487 25.12 4.79 29.26
N GLN A 488 24.52 4.15 30.26
CA GLN A 488 23.11 4.34 30.61
C GLN A 488 22.90 5.69 31.31
N ALA A 489 21.77 6.36 31.01
CA ALA A 489 21.36 7.55 31.72
C ALA A 489 21.10 7.23 33.21
N ASP A 490 21.89 7.80 34.09
CA ASP A 490 21.81 7.62 35.56
C ASP A 490 21.14 8.81 36.26
N THR A 491 20.81 9.87 35.51
CA THR A 491 20.11 11.05 36.02
C THR A 491 18.89 11.38 35.18
N TYR A 492 17.90 12.05 35.77
CA TYR A 492 16.72 12.53 35.06
C TYR A 492 17.08 13.49 33.91
N ALA A 493 18.07 14.35 34.12
CA ALA A 493 18.55 15.30 33.10
C ALA A 493 19.12 14.58 31.86
N LEU A 494 19.94 13.54 32.08
CA LEU A 494 20.48 12.72 30.97
C LEU A 494 19.36 11.93 30.26
N SER A 495 18.38 11.39 31.01
CA SER A 495 17.23 10.73 30.45
C SER A 495 16.44 11.64 29.49
N LEU A 496 16.30 12.93 29.80
CA LEU A 496 15.57 13.89 28.95
C LEU A 496 16.32 14.26 27.65
N ILE A 497 17.65 14.11 27.61
CA ILE A 497 18.44 14.38 26.39
C ILE A 497 18.16 13.32 25.34
N HIS A 498 17.74 12.12 25.75
CA HIS A 498 17.50 10.96 24.87
C HIS A 498 16.04 10.87 24.37
N ILE A 499 15.15 11.73 24.82
CA ILE A 499 13.73 11.81 24.41
C ILE A 499 13.58 12.98 23.43
#